data_9ddaadb780adebcaccbaadb13bf8b8b3
#
_entry.id   9ddaadb780adebcaccbaadb13bf8b8b3
#
_cell.length_a   1.000
_cell.length_b   1.000
_cell.length_c   1.000
_cell.angle_alpha   90.00
_cell.angle_beta   90.00
_cell.angle_gamma   90.00
#
_symmetry.space_group_name_H-M   'P 1'
#
loop_
_entity.id
_entity.type
_entity.pdbx_description
1 polymer ?
#
loop_
_entity_poly.entity_id
_entity_poly.type
_entity_poly.pdbx_seq_one_letter_code
_entity_poly.pdbx_strand_id
1 'polypeptide(L)'
;EILIGLVGSEMCIRDRYTGAANVIKRLLDIIGSLCALIISSPILLGVAIAIKLDDGGPVFFSQTRIGLHGKPFKMYKFRSMVTNAEELKKKLAEETGQEDRFIFKMKDDPRITKVGHFIRKTSLDEFPQFYNVLKGDMSLVGPRPALPEEVARYGSLYSARLLVKPGITGPWQVSGRSDLSQEQSEYLDVSYIENWSIAGDLAILAKTVMVIFTGRGSY
;
A
#
# COMPACT_ATOMS: atom_id res chain seq x y z
N GLU A 1 -24.30 -18.54 14.99
CA GLU A 1 -24.25 -17.09 15.39
C GLU A 1 -23.13 -16.33 14.68
N ILE A 2 -21.91 -16.87 14.54
CA ILE A 2 -20.78 -16.19 13.87
C ILE A 2 -21.06 -15.95 12.38
N LEU A 3 -21.70 -16.88 11.67
CA LEU A 3 -22.04 -16.72 10.27
C LEU A 3 -23.11 -15.64 10.02
N ILE A 4 -24.07 -15.47 10.91
CA ILE A 4 -25.12 -14.43 10.82
C ILE A 4 -24.53 -13.05 11.05
N GLY A 5 -23.57 -12.91 11.97
CA GLY A 5 -22.84 -11.67 12.20
C GLY A 5 -22.00 -11.23 11.00
N LEU A 6 -21.35 -12.18 10.30
CA LEU A 6 -20.56 -11.92 9.10
C LEU A 6 -21.42 -11.46 7.92
N VAL A 7 -22.53 -12.13 7.65
CA VAL A 7 -23.47 -11.74 6.57
C VAL A 7 -24.07 -10.36 6.85
N GLY A 8 -24.40 -10.04 8.10
CA GLY A 8 -24.89 -8.72 8.49
C GLY A 8 -23.82 -7.62 8.31
N SER A 9 -22.57 -7.88 8.68
CA SER A 9 -21.49 -6.91 8.51
C SER A 9 -21.11 -6.69 7.04
N GLU A 10 -21.07 -7.73 6.23
CA GLU A 10 -20.83 -7.59 4.78
C GLU A 10 -21.90 -6.76 4.09
N MET A 11 -23.17 -6.93 4.45
CA MET A 11 -24.28 -6.16 3.91
C MET A 11 -24.20 -4.68 4.33
N CYS A 12 -23.90 -4.40 5.59
CA CYS A 12 -23.68 -3.04 6.09
C CYS A 12 -22.46 -2.35 5.47
N ILE A 13 -21.36 -3.08 5.25
CA ILE A 13 -20.16 -2.56 4.58
C ILE A 13 -20.52 -2.21 3.13
N ARG A 14 -21.17 -3.12 2.41
CA ARG A 14 -21.56 -2.89 1.01
C ARG A 14 -22.47 -1.69 0.86
N ASP A 15 -23.42 -1.49 1.75
CA ASP A 15 -24.35 -0.36 1.70
C ASP A 15 -23.64 1.00 1.91
N ARG A 16 -22.61 1.06 2.76
CA ARG A 16 -21.82 2.30 2.95
C ARG A 16 -20.97 2.69 1.75
N TYR A 17 -20.46 1.68 1.01
CA TYR A 17 -19.67 1.90 -0.21
C TYR A 17 -20.53 1.98 -1.48
N THR A 18 -21.85 2.22 -1.34
CA THR A 18 -22.78 2.41 -2.47
C THR A 18 -23.30 3.85 -2.52
N GLY A 19 -23.96 4.21 -3.62
CA GLY A 19 -24.60 5.51 -3.79
C GLY A 19 -23.65 6.69 -3.96
N ALA A 20 -24.11 7.86 -3.54
CA ALA A 20 -23.42 9.14 -3.75
C ALA A 20 -22.04 9.20 -3.07
N ALA A 21 -21.89 8.61 -1.89
CA ALA A 21 -20.63 8.61 -1.15
C ALA A 21 -19.50 7.91 -1.91
N ASN A 22 -19.79 6.79 -2.58
CA ASN A 22 -18.81 6.09 -3.40
C ASN A 22 -18.41 6.89 -4.64
N VAL A 23 -19.38 7.60 -5.25
CA VAL A 23 -19.09 8.51 -6.38
C VAL A 23 -18.18 9.65 -5.93
N ILE A 24 -18.47 10.28 -4.79
CA ILE A 24 -17.63 11.34 -4.23
C ILE A 24 -16.24 10.81 -3.91
N LYS A 25 -16.13 9.65 -3.26
CA LYS A 25 -14.82 8.99 -3.00
C LYS A 25 -14.05 8.79 -4.29
N ARG A 26 -14.70 8.27 -5.33
CA ARG A 26 -14.05 8.03 -6.62
C ARG A 26 -13.58 9.32 -7.29
N LEU A 27 -14.36 10.39 -7.21
CA LEU A 27 -13.96 11.71 -7.72
C LEU A 27 -12.76 12.26 -6.96
N LEU A 28 -12.74 12.15 -5.62
CA LEU A 28 -11.60 12.53 -4.79
C LEU A 28 -10.35 11.72 -5.15
N ASP A 29 -10.50 10.41 -5.37
CA ASP A 29 -9.42 9.53 -5.80
C ASP A 29 -8.81 9.99 -7.13
N ILE A 30 -9.64 10.27 -8.12
CA ILE A 30 -9.21 10.69 -9.46
C ILE A 30 -8.53 12.06 -9.39
N ILE A 31 -9.21 13.05 -8.81
CA ILE A 31 -8.71 14.44 -8.74
C ILE A 31 -7.41 14.46 -7.92
N GLY A 32 -7.39 13.84 -6.73
CA GLY A 32 -6.21 13.82 -5.88
C GLY A 32 -5.02 13.12 -6.53
N SER A 33 -5.25 12.00 -7.21
CA SER A 33 -4.17 11.28 -7.91
C SER A 33 -3.65 12.05 -9.11
N LEU A 34 -4.53 12.69 -9.87
CA LEU A 34 -4.13 13.51 -11.02
C LEU A 34 -3.31 14.73 -10.57
N CYS A 35 -3.78 15.44 -9.56
CA CYS A 35 -3.04 16.57 -8.97
C CYS A 35 -1.67 16.12 -8.44
N ALA A 36 -1.62 15.00 -7.69
CA ALA A 36 -0.36 14.47 -7.16
C ALA A 36 0.63 14.14 -8.29
N LEU A 37 0.21 13.48 -9.36
CA LEU A 37 1.08 13.13 -10.49
C LEU A 37 1.54 14.37 -11.26
N ILE A 38 0.66 15.35 -11.51
CA ILE A 38 1.02 16.58 -12.24
C ILE A 38 2.03 17.40 -11.43
N ILE A 39 1.74 17.65 -10.15
CA ILE A 39 2.60 18.47 -9.29
C ILE A 39 3.96 17.81 -9.08
N SER A 40 4.00 16.50 -8.89
CA SER A 40 5.25 15.76 -8.66
C SER A 40 6.00 15.39 -9.94
N SER A 41 5.41 15.58 -11.13
CA SER A 41 5.99 15.11 -12.40
C SER A 41 7.45 15.50 -12.66
N PRO A 42 7.93 16.73 -12.33
CA PRO A 42 9.35 17.07 -12.51
C PRO A 42 10.26 16.23 -11.61
N ILE A 43 9.83 16.01 -10.35
CA ILE A 43 10.57 15.21 -9.37
C ILE A 43 10.59 13.74 -9.82
N LEU A 44 9.44 13.21 -10.27
CA LEU A 44 9.34 11.81 -10.74
C LEU A 44 10.20 11.56 -11.97
N LEU A 45 10.30 12.54 -12.87
CA LEU A 45 11.20 12.47 -14.03
C LEU A 45 12.67 12.41 -13.57
N GLY A 46 13.06 13.27 -12.61
CA GLY A 46 14.39 13.24 -12.02
C GLY A 46 14.71 11.89 -11.35
N VAL A 47 13.76 11.34 -10.60
CA VAL A 47 13.88 10.00 -10.00
C VAL A 47 14.04 8.91 -11.07
N ALA A 48 13.25 8.95 -12.12
CA ALA A 48 13.35 7.99 -13.24
C ALA A 48 14.72 8.01 -13.91
N ILE A 49 15.26 9.20 -14.17
CA ILE A 49 16.61 9.39 -14.71
C ILE A 49 17.66 8.86 -13.73
N ALA A 50 17.56 9.20 -12.43
CA ALA A 50 18.50 8.75 -11.41
C ALA A 50 18.55 7.22 -11.30
N ILE A 51 17.39 6.55 -11.30
CA ILE A 51 17.31 5.07 -11.28
C ILE A 51 17.99 4.50 -12.53
N LYS A 52 17.77 5.12 -13.69
CA LYS A 52 18.36 4.64 -14.95
C LYS A 52 19.88 4.80 -14.99
N LEU A 53 20.40 5.83 -14.35
CA LEU A 53 21.84 6.10 -14.27
C LEU A 53 22.55 5.25 -13.19
N ASP A 54 21.82 4.79 -12.15
CA ASP A 54 22.39 4.06 -11.02
C ASP A 54 22.87 2.66 -11.43
N ASP A 55 22.05 1.90 -12.18
CA ASP A 55 22.37 0.52 -12.59
C ASP A 55 21.89 0.12 -14.00
N GLY A 56 21.35 1.07 -14.77
CA GLY A 56 20.90 0.83 -16.16
C GLY A 56 19.61 0.03 -16.31
N GLY A 57 19.08 -0.55 -15.24
CA GLY A 57 17.92 -1.42 -15.27
C GLY A 57 16.57 -0.69 -15.48
N PRO A 58 15.42 -1.40 -15.36
CA PRO A 58 14.10 -0.81 -15.55
C PRO A 58 13.78 0.21 -14.45
N VAL A 59 13.11 1.31 -14.81
CA VAL A 59 12.71 2.38 -13.88
C VAL A 59 11.61 1.93 -12.94
N PHE A 60 10.65 1.17 -13.48
CA PHE A 60 9.48 0.70 -12.73
C PHE A 60 9.64 -0.76 -12.30
N PHE A 61 9.13 -1.04 -11.12
CA PHE A 61 8.91 -2.37 -10.58
C PHE A 61 7.42 -2.61 -10.45
N SER A 62 6.96 -3.81 -10.74
CA SER A 62 5.56 -4.20 -10.53
C SER A 62 5.46 -5.49 -9.74
N GLN A 63 4.49 -5.53 -8.82
CA GLN A 63 4.22 -6.70 -7.99
C GLN A 63 2.72 -7.02 -8.04
N THR A 64 2.38 -8.31 -8.15
CA THR A 64 0.99 -8.73 -8.06
C THR A 64 0.50 -8.57 -6.63
N ARG A 65 -0.63 -7.89 -6.48
CA ARG A 65 -1.35 -7.69 -5.22
C ARG A 65 -2.81 -8.08 -5.40
N ILE A 66 -3.48 -8.34 -4.28
CA ILE A 66 -4.90 -8.64 -4.26
C ILE A 66 -5.67 -7.38 -3.91
N GLY A 67 -6.68 -7.08 -4.71
CA GLY A 67 -7.55 -5.91 -4.59
C GLY A 67 -8.99 -6.27 -4.28
N LEU A 68 -9.90 -5.40 -4.70
CA LEU A 68 -11.34 -5.51 -4.48
C LEU A 68 -11.87 -6.88 -4.97
N HIS A 69 -12.66 -7.53 -4.12
CA HIS A 69 -13.26 -8.85 -4.36
C HIS A 69 -12.24 -9.96 -4.69
N GLY A 70 -11.04 -9.86 -4.12
CA GLY A 70 -10.00 -10.87 -4.31
C GLY A 70 -9.35 -10.84 -5.71
N LYS A 71 -9.60 -9.82 -6.53
CA LYS A 71 -9.06 -9.74 -7.89
C LYS A 71 -7.59 -9.33 -7.86
N PRO A 72 -6.68 -10.07 -8.52
CA PRO A 72 -5.28 -9.69 -8.60
C PRO A 72 -5.10 -8.49 -9.52
N PHE A 73 -4.17 -7.59 -9.16
CA PHE A 73 -3.76 -6.47 -9.99
C PHE A 73 -2.24 -6.24 -9.89
N LYS A 74 -1.67 -5.53 -10.87
CA LYS A 74 -0.26 -5.12 -10.87
C LYS A 74 -0.11 -3.78 -10.17
N MET A 75 0.49 -3.78 -8.99
CA MET A 75 0.86 -2.57 -8.26
C MET A 75 2.21 -2.05 -8.76
N TYR A 76 2.26 -0.78 -9.15
CA TYR A 76 3.47 -0.15 -9.67
C TYR A 76 4.22 0.63 -8.60
N LYS A 77 5.56 0.55 -8.64
CA LYS A 77 6.48 1.34 -7.82
C LYS A 77 7.68 1.75 -8.66
N PHE A 78 8.41 2.77 -8.22
CA PHE A 78 9.77 2.93 -8.70
C PHE A 78 10.64 1.81 -8.15
N ARG A 79 11.57 1.35 -8.97
CA ARG A 79 12.53 0.33 -8.56
C ARG A 79 13.55 0.93 -7.58
N SER A 80 13.58 0.38 -6.39
CA SER A 80 14.49 0.78 -5.30
C SER A 80 15.53 -0.29 -4.96
N MET A 81 15.48 -1.44 -5.64
CA MET A 81 16.39 -2.56 -5.42
C MET A 81 17.08 -2.97 -6.71
N VAL A 82 18.21 -3.64 -6.58
CA VAL A 82 18.95 -4.22 -7.70
C VAL A 82 18.11 -5.21 -8.50
N THR A 83 18.47 -5.46 -9.76
CA THR A 83 17.69 -6.30 -10.68
C THR A 83 17.59 -7.77 -10.24
N ASN A 84 18.59 -8.27 -9.50
CA ASN A 84 18.63 -9.64 -8.97
C ASN A 84 18.21 -9.73 -7.48
N ALA A 85 17.41 -8.76 -7.00
CA ALA A 85 17.01 -8.66 -5.59
C ALA A 85 16.29 -9.92 -5.06
N GLU A 86 15.52 -10.64 -5.87
CA GLU A 86 14.83 -11.86 -5.46
C GLU A 86 15.80 -13.03 -5.22
N GLU A 87 16.84 -13.17 -6.04
CA GLU A 87 17.88 -14.17 -5.84
C GLU A 87 18.68 -13.89 -4.56
N LEU A 88 19.03 -12.61 -4.36
CA LEU A 88 19.72 -12.17 -3.15
C LEU A 88 18.83 -12.35 -1.90
N LYS A 89 17.51 -12.15 -2.01
CA LYS A 89 16.58 -12.39 -0.90
C LYS A 89 16.65 -13.83 -0.41
N LYS A 90 16.65 -14.81 -1.31
CA LYS A 90 16.73 -16.22 -0.95
C LYS A 90 18.01 -16.53 -0.20
N LYS A 91 19.16 -16.09 -0.73
CA LYS A 91 20.47 -16.29 -0.08
C LYS A 91 20.53 -15.65 1.31
N LEU A 92 20.08 -14.40 1.43
CA LEU A 92 20.07 -13.68 2.71
C LEU A 92 19.09 -14.29 3.72
N ALA A 93 17.96 -14.84 3.27
CA ALA A 93 17.01 -15.53 4.13
C ALA A 93 17.61 -16.82 4.71
N GLU A 94 18.32 -17.61 3.88
CA GLU A 94 19.06 -18.80 4.28
C GLU A 94 20.17 -18.44 5.30
N GLU A 95 20.98 -17.40 5.01
CA GLU A 95 22.07 -16.95 5.89
C GLU A 95 21.59 -16.39 7.24
N THR A 96 20.41 -15.78 7.28
CA THR A 96 19.87 -15.11 8.49
C THR A 96 18.84 -15.94 9.24
N GLY A 97 18.49 -17.14 8.76
CA GLY A 97 17.46 -18.00 9.36
C GLY A 97 16.05 -17.39 9.31
N GLN A 98 15.78 -16.56 8.31
CA GLN A 98 14.49 -15.88 8.14
C GLN A 98 13.63 -16.48 7.00
N GLU A 99 13.87 -17.73 6.64
CA GLU A 99 13.19 -18.42 5.54
C GLU A 99 11.66 -18.44 5.68
N ASP A 100 11.16 -18.58 6.91
CA ASP A 100 9.73 -18.64 7.22
C ASP A 100 9.08 -17.28 7.44
N ARG A 101 9.84 -16.17 7.38
CA ARG A 101 9.27 -14.84 7.60
C ARG A 101 8.68 -14.26 6.33
N PHE A 102 7.38 -13.90 6.39
CA PHE A 102 6.68 -13.21 5.31
C PHE A 102 7.31 -11.89 4.90
N ILE A 103 7.79 -11.13 5.86
CA ILE A 103 8.40 -9.83 5.65
C ILE A 103 9.85 -9.96 6.06
N PHE A 104 10.71 -10.08 5.04
CA PHE A 104 12.15 -10.00 5.25
C PHE A 104 12.50 -8.55 5.62
N LYS A 105 13.01 -8.34 6.84
CA LYS A 105 13.46 -7.03 7.32
C LYS A 105 14.92 -7.11 7.72
N MET A 106 15.70 -6.22 7.12
CA MET A 106 17.11 -6.04 7.44
C MET A 106 17.39 -4.54 7.52
N LYS A 107 18.10 -4.09 8.56
CA LYS A 107 18.35 -2.66 8.79
C LYS A 107 19.20 -2.04 7.67
N ASP A 108 20.19 -2.79 7.18
CA ASP A 108 21.04 -2.40 6.04
C ASP A 108 20.90 -3.48 4.96
N ASP A 109 19.80 -3.40 4.19
CA ASP A 109 19.49 -4.37 3.15
C ASP A 109 20.35 -4.13 1.91
N PRO A 110 21.32 -5.02 1.59
CA PRO A 110 22.27 -4.84 0.49
C PRO A 110 21.61 -4.86 -0.90
N ARG A 111 20.33 -5.23 -0.97
CA ARG A 111 19.57 -5.21 -2.23
C ARG A 111 19.12 -3.81 -2.63
N ILE A 112 19.12 -2.85 -1.69
CA ILE A 112 18.64 -1.50 -1.94
C ILE A 112 19.77 -0.70 -2.61
N THR A 113 19.47 -0.06 -3.75
CA THR A 113 20.43 0.80 -4.45
C THR A 113 20.62 2.15 -3.73
N LYS A 114 21.65 2.92 -4.09
CA LYS A 114 21.88 4.25 -3.49
C LYS A 114 20.70 5.18 -3.71
N VAL A 115 20.19 5.23 -4.93
CA VAL A 115 18.95 5.97 -5.27
C VAL A 115 17.76 5.37 -4.55
N GLY A 116 17.71 4.03 -4.44
CA GLY A 116 16.68 3.29 -3.72
C GLY A 116 16.52 3.72 -2.27
N HIS A 117 17.63 3.91 -1.54
CA HIS A 117 17.59 4.42 -0.16
C HIS A 117 16.92 5.79 -0.07
N PHE A 118 17.27 6.71 -0.98
CA PHE A 118 16.68 8.05 -1.00
C PHE A 118 15.17 8.01 -1.30
N ILE A 119 14.74 7.31 -2.36
CA ILE A 119 13.32 7.28 -2.75
C ILE A 119 12.45 6.54 -1.75
N ARG A 120 12.97 5.53 -1.03
CA ARG A 120 12.26 4.85 0.05
C ARG A 120 12.12 5.74 1.28
N LYS A 121 13.19 6.45 1.67
CA LYS A 121 13.15 7.40 2.79
C LYS A 121 12.15 8.52 2.57
N THR A 122 11.98 8.97 1.33
CA THR A 122 11.05 10.03 0.93
C THR A 122 9.69 9.51 0.48
N SER A 123 9.47 8.17 0.47
CA SER A 123 8.28 7.51 -0.07
C SER A 123 7.97 7.84 -1.54
N LEU A 124 8.94 8.36 -2.29
CA LEU A 124 8.80 8.65 -3.72
C LEU A 124 8.66 7.39 -4.56
N ASP A 125 9.16 6.25 -4.06
CA ASP A 125 9.02 4.95 -4.71
C ASP A 125 7.55 4.52 -4.87
N GLU A 126 6.64 5.05 -4.06
CA GLU A 126 5.22 4.70 -4.09
C GLU A 126 4.37 5.57 -5.04
N PHE A 127 4.92 6.67 -5.57
CA PHE A 127 4.16 7.58 -6.43
C PHE A 127 3.55 6.93 -7.69
N PRO A 128 4.18 5.93 -8.34
CA PRO A 128 3.53 5.25 -9.46
C PRO A 128 2.21 4.56 -9.10
N GLN A 129 1.91 4.32 -7.82
CA GLN A 129 0.62 3.79 -7.37
C GLN A 129 -0.55 4.75 -7.62
N PHE A 130 -0.30 6.07 -7.76
CA PHE A 130 -1.35 7.00 -8.19
C PHE A 130 -1.94 6.63 -9.56
N TYR A 131 -1.14 6.02 -10.44
CA TYR A 131 -1.65 5.43 -11.68
C TYR A 131 -2.61 4.26 -11.43
N ASN A 132 -2.33 3.39 -10.43
CA ASN A 132 -3.26 2.33 -10.03
C ASN A 132 -4.59 2.92 -9.50
N VAL A 133 -4.53 4.05 -8.79
CA VAL A 133 -5.75 4.75 -8.34
C VAL A 133 -6.54 5.28 -9.52
N LEU A 134 -5.91 5.95 -10.48
CA LEU A 134 -6.56 6.45 -11.70
C LEU A 134 -7.19 5.32 -12.50
N LYS A 135 -6.50 4.20 -12.65
CA LYS A 135 -7.01 3.00 -13.31
C LYS A 135 -8.20 2.36 -12.57
N GLY A 136 -8.29 2.56 -11.26
CA GLY A 136 -9.39 2.04 -10.42
C GLY A 136 -9.07 0.75 -9.68
N ASP A 137 -7.83 0.27 -9.74
CA ASP A 137 -7.36 -0.89 -8.98
C ASP A 137 -7.22 -0.55 -7.48
N MET A 138 -6.92 0.72 -7.17
CA MET A 138 -6.68 1.25 -5.83
C MET A 138 -7.52 2.50 -5.55
N SER A 139 -7.49 2.94 -4.30
CA SER A 139 -7.98 4.23 -3.80
C SER A 139 -6.82 5.00 -3.16
N LEU A 140 -6.99 6.30 -2.94
CA LEU A 140 -6.03 7.08 -2.13
C LEU A 140 -5.96 6.53 -0.71
N VAL A 141 -7.14 6.26 -0.10
CA VAL A 141 -7.26 5.77 1.28
C VAL A 141 -7.96 4.42 1.28
N GLY A 142 -7.35 3.46 1.96
CA GLY A 142 -7.87 2.10 2.12
C GLY A 142 -6.88 1.19 2.83
N PRO A 143 -7.24 -0.06 3.09
CA PRO A 143 -6.33 -1.07 3.61
C PRO A 143 -5.10 -1.25 2.71
N ARG A 144 -3.96 -1.62 3.29
CA ARG A 144 -2.74 -1.90 2.51
C ARG A 144 -2.98 -3.03 1.50
N PRO A 145 -2.53 -2.91 0.22
CA PRO A 145 -2.64 -3.99 -0.75
C PRO A 145 -1.93 -5.26 -0.29
N ALA A 146 -2.66 -6.35 -0.15
CA ALA A 146 -2.13 -7.62 0.34
C ALA A 146 -1.39 -8.41 -0.73
N LEU A 147 -0.43 -9.23 -0.31
CA LEU A 147 0.19 -10.25 -1.16
C LEU A 147 -0.77 -11.45 -1.32
N PRO A 148 -0.70 -12.21 -2.44
CA PRO A 148 -1.49 -13.42 -2.60
C PRO A 148 -1.31 -14.42 -1.45
N GLU A 149 -0.07 -14.58 -0.96
CA GLU A 149 0.27 -15.49 0.14
C GLU A 149 -0.29 -15.01 1.48
N GLU A 150 -0.40 -13.67 1.68
CA GLU A 150 -1.05 -13.09 2.86
C GLU A 150 -2.54 -13.42 2.86
N VAL A 151 -3.22 -13.22 1.72
CA VAL A 151 -4.66 -13.49 1.58
C VAL A 151 -5.01 -14.95 1.80
N ALA A 152 -4.16 -15.89 1.37
CA ALA A 152 -4.36 -17.32 1.58
C ALA A 152 -4.45 -17.72 3.07
N ARG A 153 -4.00 -16.85 3.97
CA ARG A 153 -4.02 -17.07 5.43
C ARG A 153 -5.04 -16.21 6.18
N TYR A 154 -5.84 -15.41 5.48
CA TYR A 154 -6.85 -14.58 6.11
C TYR A 154 -7.95 -15.44 6.77
N GLY A 155 -8.23 -15.15 8.04
CA GLY A 155 -9.46 -15.60 8.67
C GLY A 155 -10.68 -14.86 8.12
N SER A 156 -11.86 -15.34 8.50
CA SER A 156 -13.14 -14.79 8.00
C SER A 156 -13.27 -13.28 8.23
N LEU A 157 -12.89 -12.80 9.41
CA LEU A 157 -12.98 -11.37 9.78
C LEU A 157 -12.04 -10.51 8.92
N TYR A 158 -10.81 -10.97 8.73
CA TYR A 158 -9.80 -10.20 8.01
C TYR A 158 -10.05 -10.18 6.49
N SER A 159 -10.83 -11.13 5.98
CA SER A 159 -11.30 -11.14 4.59
C SER A 159 -12.18 -9.93 4.22
N ALA A 160 -12.75 -9.23 5.19
CA ALA A 160 -13.48 -7.97 4.97
C ALA A 160 -12.66 -6.92 4.24
N ARG A 161 -11.31 -6.97 4.32
CA ARG A 161 -10.41 -6.10 3.56
C ARG A 161 -10.59 -6.22 2.04
N LEU A 162 -11.05 -7.36 1.57
CA LEU A 162 -11.29 -7.61 0.14
C LEU A 162 -12.62 -7.03 -0.36
N LEU A 163 -13.46 -6.50 0.52
CA LEU A 163 -14.72 -5.85 0.17
C LEU A 163 -14.54 -4.38 -0.26
N VAL A 164 -13.35 -3.83 -0.08
CA VAL A 164 -13.01 -2.46 -0.43
C VAL A 164 -11.75 -2.38 -1.27
N LYS A 165 -11.55 -1.28 -2.00
CA LYS A 165 -10.31 -1.06 -2.73
C LYS A 165 -9.15 -0.83 -1.76
N PRO A 166 -7.98 -1.44 -2.01
CA PRO A 166 -6.78 -1.14 -1.25
C PRO A 166 -6.34 0.32 -1.48
N GLY A 167 -5.72 0.93 -0.46
CA GLY A 167 -5.26 2.31 -0.50
C GLY A 167 -3.76 2.47 -0.73
N ILE A 168 -3.35 3.65 -1.21
CA ILE A 168 -1.95 4.09 -1.14
C ILE A 168 -1.59 4.34 0.32
N THR A 169 -2.48 5.01 1.05
CA THR A 169 -2.39 5.19 2.49
C THR A 169 -3.62 4.62 3.20
N GLY A 170 -3.55 4.48 4.51
CA GLY A 170 -4.65 3.95 5.30
C GLY A 170 -4.38 4.04 6.80
N PRO A 171 -5.32 3.61 7.63
CA PRO A 171 -5.24 3.76 9.08
C PRO A 171 -3.98 3.13 9.66
N TRP A 172 -3.59 1.96 9.20
CA TRP A 172 -2.37 1.29 9.62
C TRP A 172 -1.10 2.12 9.28
N GLN A 173 -1.02 2.67 8.06
CA GLN A 173 0.15 3.45 7.62
C GLN A 173 0.35 4.74 8.41
N VAL A 174 -0.71 5.32 8.98
CA VAL A 174 -0.62 6.58 9.74
C VAL A 174 -0.64 6.40 11.26
N SER A 175 -0.80 5.17 11.75
CA SER A 175 -0.94 4.89 13.20
C SER A 175 0.26 4.21 13.85
N GLY A 176 1.35 3.94 13.10
CA GLY A 176 2.55 3.34 13.68
C GLY A 176 3.27 2.38 12.74
N ARG A 177 2.68 2.02 11.60
CA ARG A 177 3.33 1.15 10.58
C ARG A 177 3.93 -0.14 11.19
N SER A 178 5.26 -0.22 11.15
CA SER A 178 6.01 -1.40 11.60
C SER A 178 6.01 -1.64 13.11
N ASP A 179 5.61 -0.64 13.90
CA ASP A 179 5.58 -0.74 15.37
C ASP A 179 4.30 -1.41 15.88
N LEU A 180 3.31 -1.59 14.99
CA LEU A 180 2.06 -2.29 15.30
C LEU A 180 2.22 -3.80 15.17
N SER A 181 1.57 -4.55 16.07
CA SER A 181 1.38 -5.98 15.90
C SER A 181 0.48 -6.28 14.70
N GLN A 182 0.51 -7.55 14.23
CA GLN A 182 -0.38 -7.97 13.15
C GLN A 182 -1.85 -7.77 13.55
N GLU A 183 -2.23 -8.18 14.75
CA GLU A 183 -3.61 -8.04 15.28
C GLU A 183 -4.06 -6.58 15.33
N GLN A 184 -3.18 -5.67 15.76
CA GLN A 184 -3.47 -4.23 15.78
C GLN A 184 -3.69 -3.68 14.38
N SER A 185 -2.87 -4.12 13.42
CA SER A 185 -3.00 -3.72 12.02
C SER A 185 -4.31 -4.22 11.41
N GLU A 186 -4.68 -5.47 11.73
CA GLU A 186 -5.94 -6.08 11.30
C GLU A 186 -7.14 -5.34 11.89
N TYR A 187 -7.11 -5.06 13.18
CA TYR A 187 -8.18 -4.31 13.87
C TYR A 187 -8.36 -2.91 13.25
N LEU A 188 -7.28 -2.19 12.97
CA LEU A 188 -7.35 -0.85 12.36
C LEU A 188 -7.98 -0.88 10.97
N ASP A 189 -7.60 -1.86 10.15
CA ASP A 189 -8.13 -2.00 8.79
C ASP A 189 -9.61 -2.39 8.81
N VAL A 190 -10.02 -3.33 9.67
CA VAL A 190 -11.44 -3.73 9.81
C VAL A 190 -12.27 -2.59 10.36
N SER A 191 -11.80 -1.92 11.43
CA SER A 191 -12.48 -0.76 12.02
C SER A 191 -12.67 0.38 11.01
N TYR A 192 -11.68 0.64 10.15
CA TYR A 192 -11.80 1.62 9.07
C TYR A 192 -12.92 1.24 8.09
N ILE A 193 -12.97 -0.03 7.68
CA ILE A 193 -13.96 -0.51 6.70
C ILE A 193 -15.38 -0.38 7.27
N GLU A 194 -15.55 -0.79 8.51
CA GLU A 194 -16.83 -0.75 9.22
C GLU A 194 -17.31 0.69 9.49
N ASN A 195 -16.41 1.62 9.75
CA ASN A 195 -16.71 3.00 10.11
C ASN A 195 -16.31 4.01 9.04
N TRP A 196 -16.18 3.56 7.80
CA TRP A 196 -15.73 4.41 6.71
C TRP A 196 -16.60 5.66 6.54
N SER A 197 -15.93 6.79 6.33
CA SER A 197 -16.54 8.07 5.97
C SER A 197 -15.57 8.92 5.16
N ILE A 198 -16.11 9.84 4.35
CA ILE A 198 -15.29 10.80 3.59
C ILE A 198 -14.45 11.68 4.54
N ALA A 199 -15.01 12.08 5.67
CA ALA A 199 -14.28 12.85 6.68
C ALA A 199 -13.11 12.04 7.27
N GLY A 200 -13.31 10.74 7.50
CA GLY A 200 -12.26 9.82 7.91
C GLY A 200 -11.13 9.72 6.89
N ASP A 201 -11.47 9.62 5.60
CA ASP A 201 -10.48 9.61 4.52
C ASP A 201 -9.67 10.91 4.49
N LEU A 202 -10.31 12.06 4.59
CA LEU A 202 -9.63 13.36 4.64
C LEU A 202 -8.69 13.47 5.86
N ALA A 203 -9.13 12.97 7.02
CA ALA A 203 -8.29 12.94 8.23
C ALA A 203 -7.06 12.02 8.06
N ILE A 204 -7.21 10.87 7.40
CA ILE A 204 -6.09 9.96 7.10
C ILE A 204 -5.14 10.62 6.10
N LEU A 205 -5.64 11.28 5.06
CA LEU A 205 -4.80 12.01 4.10
C LEU A 205 -4.00 13.13 4.78
N ALA A 206 -4.62 13.91 5.66
CA ALA A 206 -3.94 14.95 6.42
C ALA A 206 -2.84 14.37 7.33
N LYS A 207 -3.13 13.26 8.02
CA LYS A 207 -2.13 12.53 8.82
C LYS A 207 -1.00 11.98 7.97
N THR A 208 -1.29 11.48 6.76
CA THR A 208 -0.28 10.96 5.83
C THR A 208 0.73 12.05 5.46
N VAL A 209 0.24 13.25 5.11
CA VAL A 209 1.10 14.40 4.83
C VAL A 209 1.98 14.72 6.03
N MET A 210 1.41 14.76 7.24
CA MET A 210 2.17 15.03 8.46
C MET A 210 3.25 13.96 8.72
N VAL A 211 2.93 12.67 8.52
CA VAL A 211 3.86 11.55 8.71
C VAL A 211 5.03 11.62 7.72
N ILE A 212 4.77 11.99 6.46
CA ILE A 212 5.82 12.16 5.44
C ILE A 212 6.80 13.29 5.86
N PHE A 213 6.28 14.42 6.32
CA PHE A 213 7.13 15.56 6.76
C PHE A 213 7.86 15.31 8.06
N THR A 214 7.30 14.54 9.00
CA THR A 214 7.95 14.23 10.28
C THR A 214 8.92 13.06 10.21
N GLY A 215 8.92 12.30 9.11
CA GLY A 215 9.82 11.15 8.92
C GLY A 215 9.56 9.98 9.88
N ARG A 216 8.47 10.01 10.66
CA ARG A 216 8.14 8.93 11.59
C ARG A 216 7.75 7.67 10.83
N GLY A 217 8.48 6.58 11.07
CA GLY A 217 8.17 5.25 10.52
C GLY A 217 8.65 5.00 9.07
N SER A 218 9.55 5.84 8.51
CA SER A 218 10.31 5.46 7.31
C SER A 218 11.59 4.74 7.72
N TYR A 219 11.84 3.58 7.13
CA TYR A 219 13.09 2.83 7.28
C TYR A 219 13.95 3.04 6.05
#